data_b975977975bbcc85d0ca9c5e3b7dc17b
#
_entry.id   b975977975bbcc85d0ca9c5e3b7dc17b
#
_cell.length_a   1.000
_cell.length_b   1.000
_cell.length_c   1.000
_cell.angle_alpha   90.00
_cell.angle_beta   90.00
_cell.angle_gamma   90.00
#
_symmetry.space_group_name_H-M   'P 1'
#
loop_
_entity.id
_entity.type
_entity.pdbx_description
1 polymer ?
#
loop_
_entity_poly.entity_id
_entity_poly.type
_entity_poly.pdbx_seq_one_letter_code
_entity_poly.pdbx_strand_id
1 'polypeptide(L)'
;MTRLPHTPSERAPAARPRHPLGWLAVCACAALTACATPAPTIAPVPAVDIARFMGDWYVIAHIPTLPEKNAFNAVESYAQRPDGRIQTDFRYRDGSFDAPVETLHPVATVRPGTGNAVWGMQFIWPIQAEYVIADVSPDYRSTIVARSKRDYVWLMARTPELSPEAYAQALRKIEALGYDMAKLRRVPQRWPER
;
A
#
# COMPACT_ATOMS: atom_id res chain seq x y z
N MET A 1 -17.41 -45.05 91.32
CA MET A 1 -18.34 -44.91 90.17
C MET A 1 -17.75 -43.97 89.20
N THR A 2 -16.96 -44.48 88.30
CA THR A 2 -16.23 -43.63 87.32
C THR A 2 -16.33 -44.27 85.96
N ARG A 3 -17.02 -43.61 85.06
CA ARG A 3 -17.21 -44.03 83.68
C ARG A 3 -15.99 -43.56 82.84
N LEU A 4 -15.39 -44.47 82.09
CA LEU A 4 -14.35 -44.21 81.08
C LEU A 4 -15.01 -43.69 79.83
N PRO A 5 -14.39 -42.73 79.09
CA PRO A 5 -14.92 -42.27 77.81
C PRO A 5 -14.41 -43.11 76.61
N HIS A 6 -15.33 -43.34 75.72
CA HIS A 6 -15.06 -43.95 74.41
C HIS A 6 -14.32 -42.99 73.46
N THR A 7 -13.23 -43.43 72.84
CA THR A 7 -12.55 -42.78 71.75
C THR A 7 -13.23 -43.16 70.42
N PRO A 8 -13.50 -42.23 69.52
CA PRO A 8 -13.95 -42.50 68.17
C PRO A 8 -12.72 -42.80 67.27
N SER A 9 -12.82 -43.86 66.52
CA SER A 9 -11.86 -44.25 65.43
C SER A 9 -11.84 -43.27 64.32
N GLU A 10 -10.68 -42.72 64.03
CA GLU A 10 -10.40 -41.79 62.90
C GLU A 10 -10.26 -42.60 61.63
N ARG A 11 -11.20 -42.42 60.69
CA ARG A 11 -11.11 -42.97 59.33
C ARG A 11 -10.25 -42.07 58.46
N ALA A 12 -9.16 -42.60 57.91
CA ALA A 12 -8.31 -41.96 56.91
C ALA A 12 -9.11 -41.64 55.60
N PRO A 13 -8.92 -40.50 54.98
CA PRO A 13 -9.57 -40.17 53.71
C PRO A 13 -8.90 -40.92 52.55
N ALA A 14 -9.75 -41.52 51.71
CA ALA A 14 -9.35 -42.25 50.48
C ALA A 14 -8.73 -41.28 49.47
N ALA A 15 -7.56 -41.62 48.97
CA ALA A 15 -6.87 -40.92 47.89
C ALA A 15 -7.67 -41.01 46.59
N ARG A 16 -8.02 -39.87 46.02
CA ARG A 16 -8.62 -39.74 44.65
C ARG A 16 -7.55 -39.91 43.60
N PRO A 17 -7.77 -40.71 42.52
CA PRO A 17 -6.84 -40.85 41.43
C PRO A 17 -6.79 -39.50 40.62
N ARG A 18 -5.59 -38.98 40.44
CA ARG A 18 -5.32 -37.85 39.58
C ARG A 18 -5.30 -38.37 38.12
N HIS A 19 -6.30 -37.97 37.35
CA HIS A 19 -6.35 -38.25 35.91
C HIS A 19 -5.25 -37.44 35.15
N PRO A 20 -4.40 -38.07 34.29
CA PRO A 20 -3.38 -37.36 33.56
C PRO A 20 -3.90 -36.81 32.20
N LEU A 21 -5.17 -36.37 32.14
CA LEU A 21 -5.77 -35.85 30.90
C LEU A 21 -5.63 -34.33 30.70
N GLY A 22 -5.00 -33.62 31.62
CA GLY A 22 -4.91 -32.15 31.57
C GLY A 22 -3.74 -31.59 30.73
N TRP A 23 -2.79 -32.39 30.29
CA TRP A 23 -1.56 -31.90 29.65
C TRP A 23 -1.51 -32.01 28.13
N LEU A 24 -2.49 -32.65 27.50
CA LEU A 24 -2.56 -32.76 26.03
C LEU A 24 -3.32 -31.62 25.34
N ALA A 25 -4.03 -30.78 26.09
CA ALA A 25 -4.82 -29.68 25.52
C ALA A 25 -4.05 -28.37 25.30
N VAL A 26 -2.85 -28.20 25.88
CA VAL A 26 -2.07 -26.95 25.79
C VAL A 26 -1.10 -26.93 24.59
N CYS A 27 -0.75 -28.09 24.02
CA CYS A 27 0.19 -28.14 22.89
C CYS A 27 -0.43 -27.94 21.50
N ALA A 28 -1.76 -27.89 21.37
CA ALA A 28 -2.42 -27.77 20.06
C ALA A 28 -2.63 -26.33 19.55
N CYS A 29 -2.44 -25.31 20.41
CA CYS A 29 -2.65 -23.90 20.01
C CYS A 29 -1.38 -23.15 19.56
N ALA A 30 -0.22 -23.77 19.55
CA ALA A 30 1.06 -23.11 19.24
C ALA A 30 1.49 -23.23 17.74
N ALA A 31 0.70 -23.85 16.87
CA ALA A 31 1.13 -24.18 15.51
C ALA A 31 0.50 -23.34 14.40
N LEU A 32 -0.16 -22.21 14.69
CA LEU A 32 -0.81 -21.36 13.68
C LEU A 32 -0.29 -19.90 13.64
N THR A 33 0.93 -19.66 14.10
CA THR A 33 1.67 -18.48 13.64
C THR A 33 2.21 -18.79 12.24
N ALA A 34 1.33 -18.72 11.23
CA ALA A 34 1.77 -18.61 9.86
C ALA A 34 2.64 -17.35 9.80
N CYS A 35 3.95 -17.51 9.68
CA CYS A 35 4.88 -16.44 9.36
C CYS A 35 4.42 -15.88 8.02
N ALA A 36 3.63 -14.80 8.02
CA ALA A 36 3.35 -14.03 6.83
C ALA A 36 4.71 -13.47 6.38
N THR A 37 5.33 -14.13 5.41
CA THR A 37 6.56 -13.63 4.79
C THR A 37 6.21 -12.25 4.23
N PRO A 38 6.95 -11.18 4.58
CA PRO A 38 6.70 -9.87 4.01
C PRO A 38 6.74 -9.99 2.49
N ALA A 39 5.76 -9.39 1.81
CA ALA A 39 5.77 -9.39 0.35
C ALA A 39 7.10 -8.80 -0.15
N PRO A 40 7.73 -9.40 -1.17
CA PRO A 40 9.01 -8.92 -1.68
C PRO A 40 8.87 -7.46 -2.14
N THR A 41 9.94 -6.68 -2.00
CA THR A 41 9.99 -5.29 -2.47
C THR A 41 9.77 -5.25 -3.98
N ILE A 42 9.07 -4.21 -4.45
CA ILE A 42 8.91 -3.97 -5.89
C ILE A 42 10.24 -3.44 -6.43
N ALA A 43 10.74 -4.10 -7.48
CA ALA A 43 11.93 -3.63 -8.18
C ALA A 43 11.61 -2.33 -8.94
N PRO A 44 12.39 -1.25 -8.75
CA PRO A 44 12.28 -0.05 -9.55
C PRO A 44 12.84 -0.28 -10.96
N VAL A 45 12.50 0.60 -11.91
CA VAL A 45 13.25 0.67 -13.17
C VAL A 45 14.72 1.02 -12.89
N PRO A 46 15.68 0.59 -13.75
CA PRO A 46 17.11 0.78 -13.49
C PRO A 46 17.52 2.26 -13.34
N ALA A 47 16.90 3.15 -14.11
CA ALA A 47 17.16 4.59 -14.03
C ALA A 47 15.99 5.41 -14.54
N VAL A 48 15.82 6.61 -13.96
CA VAL A 48 14.85 7.62 -14.37
C VAL A 48 15.59 8.92 -14.68
N ASP A 49 15.36 9.46 -15.87
CA ASP A 49 15.72 10.82 -16.21
C ASP A 49 14.73 11.78 -15.54
N ILE A 50 15.19 12.45 -14.49
CA ILE A 50 14.34 13.36 -13.70
C ILE A 50 13.75 14.46 -14.58
N ALA A 51 14.54 15.06 -15.47
CA ALA A 51 14.07 16.16 -16.30
C ALA A 51 12.92 15.73 -17.24
N ARG A 52 13.01 14.53 -17.81
CA ARG A 52 11.95 13.96 -18.66
C ARG A 52 10.72 13.53 -17.85
N PHE A 53 10.91 13.20 -16.57
CA PHE A 53 9.81 12.78 -15.70
C PHE A 53 8.99 13.96 -15.17
N MET A 54 9.54 15.18 -15.12
CA MET A 54 8.83 16.39 -14.66
C MET A 54 7.64 16.74 -15.57
N GLY A 55 6.78 17.63 -15.05
CA GLY A 55 5.55 18.07 -15.70
C GLY A 55 4.34 17.19 -15.35
N ASP A 56 3.28 17.30 -16.16
CA ASP A 56 1.98 16.72 -15.87
C ASP A 56 1.86 15.25 -16.27
N TRP A 57 1.20 14.48 -15.39
CA TRP A 57 0.81 13.11 -15.60
C TRP A 57 -0.67 12.92 -15.25
N TYR A 58 -1.47 12.53 -16.23
CA TYR A 58 -2.87 12.17 -16.00
C TYR A 58 -2.95 10.80 -15.33
N VAL A 59 -3.69 10.71 -14.22
CA VAL A 59 -3.93 9.42 -13.56
C VAL A 59 -5.00 8.66 -14.32
N ILE A 60 -4.62 7.59 -14.98
CA ILE A 60 -5.51 6.79 -15.84
C ILE A 60 -6.25 5.72 -15.04
N ALA A 61 -5.54 5.08 -14.12
CA ALA A 61 -6.11 4.09 -13.20
C ALA A 61 -5.27 4.03 -11.92
N HIS A 62 -5.89 3.68 -10.81
CA HIS A 62 -5.20 3.57 -9.53
C HIS A 62 -5.87 2.56 -8.59
N ILE A 63 -5.10 2.06 -7.60
CA ILE A 63 -5.64 1.65 -6.32
C ILE A 63 -5.45 2.86 -5.43
N PRO A 64 -6.55 3.58 -5.06
CA PRO A 64 -6.46 4.93 -4.50
C PRO A 64 -6.03 4.95 -3.04
N THR A 65 -5.36 6.03 -2.64
CA THR A 65 -5.31 6.46 -1.24
C THR A 65 -6.70 6.96 -0.79
N LEU A 66 -6.86 7.18 0.51
CA LEU A 66 -8.17 7.62 1.06
C LEU A 66 -8.68 8.94 0.42
N PRO A 67 -7.87 10.02 0.29
CA PRO A 67 -8.35 11.25 -0.32
C PRO A 67 -8.65 11.12 -1.82
N GLU A 68 -8.02 10.16 -2.52
CA GLU A 68 -8.19 9.97 -3.97
C GLU A 68 -9.36 9.04 -4.33
N LYS A 69 -10.07 8.52 -3.32
CA LYS A 69 -11.05 7.44 -3.49
C LYS A 69 -12.10 7.72 -4.57
N ASN A 70 -12.51 8.95 -4.77
CA ASN A 70 -13.50 9.33 -5.76
C ASN A 70 -12.94 10.33 -6.78
N ALA A 71 -11.65 10.29 -7.07
CA ALA A 71 -10.99 11.25 -7.94
C ALA A 71 -11.50 11.19 -9.38
N PHE A 72 -11.76 12.38 -9.93
CA PHE A 72 -12.08 12.70 -11.34
C PHE A 72 -11.05 13.70 -11.85
N ASN A 73 -10.72 13.67 -13.14
CA ASN A 73 -9.73 14.57 -13.77
C ASN A 73 -8.43 14.68 -12.97
N ALA A 74 -7.98 13.57 -12.36
CA ALA A 74 -6.78 13.58 -11.54
C ALA A 74 -5.52 13.75 -12.38
N VAL A 75 -4.69 14.72 -11.98
CA VAL A 75 -3.39 15.02 -12.59
C VAL A 75 -2.35 15.18 -11.48
N GLU A 76 -1.22 14.56 -11.67
CA GLU A 76 -0.06 14.73 -10.81
C GLU A 76 1.03 15.49 -11.56
N SER A 77 1.43 16.65 -11.04
CA SER A 77 2.42 17.54 -11.64
C SER A 77 3.70 17.52 -10.82
N TYR A 78 4.84 17.31 -11.44
CA TYR A 78 6.15 17.28 -10.79
C TYR A 78 7.03 18.43 -11.25
N ALA A 79 7.72 19.07 -10.31
CA ALA A 79 8.71 20.10 -10.58
C ALA A 79 9.92 19.93 -9.67
N GLN A 80 11.11 19.96 -10.24
CA GLN A 80 12.34 19.91 -9.46
C GLN A 80 12.58 21.25 -8.75
N ARG A 81 12.83 21.20 -7.44
CA ARG A 81 13.13 22.35 -6.60
C ARG A 81 14.63 22.66 -6.60
N PRO A 82 15.05 23.89 -6.27
CA PRO A 82 16.48 24.24 -6.15
C PRO A 82 17.24 23.40 -5.13
N ASP A 83 16.56 22.85 -4.12
CA ASP A 83 17.15 21.98 -3.09
C ASP A 83 17.24 20.50 -3.53
N GLY A 84 16.95 20.20 -4.79
CA GLY A 84 16.99 18.86 -5.38
C GLY A 84 15.79 17.98 -5.05
N ARG A 85 14.85 18.42 -4.20
CA ARG A 85 13.59 17.73 -3.97
C ARG A 85 12.62 17.92 -5.13
N ILE A 86 11.56 17.12 -5.17
CA ILE A 86 10.53 17.21 -6.18
C ILE A 86 9.27 17.77 -5.53
N GLN A 87 8.84 18.95 -5.99
CA GLN A 87 7.50 19.47 -5.69
C GLN A 87 6.51 18.62 -6.45
N THR A 88 5.45 18.20 -5.77
CA THR A 88 4.34 17.46 -6.38
C THR A 88 3.05 18.23 -6.12
N ASP A 89 2.25 18.42 -7.16
CA ASP A 89 0.92 19.00 -7.06
C ASP A 89 -0.07 17.97 -7.61
N PHE A 90 -0.78 17.29 -6.71
CA PHE A 90 -1.84 16.36 -7.07
C PHE A 90 -3.16 17.08 -7.08
N ARG A 91 -3.73 17.27 -8.27
CA ARG A 91 -4.97 18.00 -8.52
C ARG A 91 -6.05 17.04 -8.97
N TYR A 92 -7.24 17.14 -8.40
CA TYR A 92 -8.38 16.27 -8.72
C TYR A 92 -9.70 16.96 -8.36
N ARG A 93 -10.83 16.34 -8.76
CA ARG A 93 -12.18 16.70 -8.33
C ARG A 93 -12.78 15.52 -7.58
N ASP A 94 -13.39 15.72 -6.43
CA ASP A 94 -13.96 14.64 -5.62
C ASP A 94 -15.41 14.34 -6.03
N GLY A 95 -15.65 13.14 -6.50
CA GLY A 95 -16.99 12.57 -6.76
C GLY A 95 -17.61 12.93 -8.10
N SER A 96 -17.22 14.02 -8.78
CA SER A 96 -17.77 14.38 -10.10
C SER A 96 -16.85 15.31 -10.88
N PHE A 97 -17.11 15.44 -12.19
CA PHE A 97 -16.42 16.42 -13.05
C PHE A 97 -16.74 17.89 -12.73
N ASP A 98 -17.84 18.14 -12.05
CA ASP A 98 -18.31 19.50 -11.77
C ASP A 98 -18.01 19.92 -10.32
N ALA A 99 -17.41 19.01 -9.51
CA ALA A 99 -16.94 19.32 -8.17
C ALA A 99 -15.80 20.36 -8.20
N PRO A 100 -15.59 21.13 -7.13
CA PRO A 100 -14.43 22.01 -7.03
C PRO A 100 -13.12 21.24 -7.19
N VAL A 101 -12.09 21.91 -7.73
CA VAL A 101 -10.75 21.35 -7.81
C VAL A 101 -10.13 21.35 -6.42
N GLU A 102 -9.66 20.19 -6.01
CA GLU A 102 -8.82 20.01 -4.81
C GLU A 102 -7.37 19.82 -5.21
N THR A 103 -6.45 20.26 -4.36
CA THR A 103 -5.01 20.10 -4.61
C THR A 103 -4.30 19.70 -3.34
N LEU A 104 -3.43 18.68 -3.45
CA LEU A 104 -2.48 18.30 -2.42
C LEU A 104 -1.08 18.65 -2.89
N HIS A 105 -0.20 19.06 -1.96
CA HIS A 105 1.14 19.56 -2.25
C HIS A 105 2.23 18.73 -1.53
N PRO A 106 2.33 17.41 -1.76
CA PRO A 106 3.42 16.65 -1.15
C PRO A 106 4.78 17.03 -1.76
N VAL A 107 5.84 16.71 -1.02
CA VAL A 107 7.21 16.91 -1.49
C VAL A 107 7.92 15.57 -1.49
N ALA A 108 8.51 15.19 -2.62
CA ALA A 108 9.29 13.97 -2.72
C ALA A 108 10.79 14.23 -2.57
N THR A 109 11.46 13.28 -1.92
CA THR A 109 12.92 13.20 -1.84
C THR A 109 13.39 11.97 -2.60
N VAL A 110 14.21 12.14 -3.60
CA VAL A 110 14.80 11.04 -4.37
C VAL A 110 15.78 10.29 -3.47
N ARG A 111 15.66 8.96 -3.41
CA ARG A 111 16.55 8.12 -2.60
C ARG A 111 17.88 7.88 -3.34
N PRO A 112 19.04 8.14 -2.71
CA PRO A 112 20.34 7.89 -3.33
C PRO A 112 20.52 6.42 -3.71
N GLY A 113 21.27 6.17 -4.80
CA GLY A 113 21.63 4.80 -5.22
C GLY A 113 20.50 4.00 -5.87
N THR A 114 19.36 4.63 -6.19
CA THR A 114 18.18 3.94 -6.76
C THR A 114 17.95 4.28 -8.25
N GLY A 115 18.93 4.82 -8.93
CA GLY A 115 18.75 5.30 -10.32
C GLY A 115 17.66 6.37 -10.46
N ASN A 116 17.41 7.16 -9.41
CA ASN A 116 16.31 8.13 -9.31
C ASN A 116 14.90 7.52 -9.36
N ALA A 117 14.76 6.21 -9.24
CA ALA A 117 13.48 5.53 -9.42
C ALA A 117 12.72 5.26 -8.12
N VAL A 118 13.31 5.53 -6.96
CA VAL A 118 12.64 5.41 -5.66
C VAL A 118 12.64 6.75 -4.93
N TRP A 119 11.46 7.20 -4.54
CA TRP A 119 11.28 8.46 -3.81
C TRP A 119 10.61 8.23 -2.46
N GLY A 120 10.86 9.13 -1.52
CA GLY A 120 10.11 9.28 -0.27
C GLY A 120 9.11 10.42 -0.43
N MET A 121 7.81 10.11 -0.60
CA MET A 121 6.74 11.10 -0.74
C MET A 121 6.25 11.56 0.62
N GLN A 122 6.33 12.84 0.92
CA GLN A 122 5.97 13.42 2.21
C GLN A 122 4.72 14.29 2.11
N PHE A 123 3.62 13.78 2.67
CA PHE A 123 2.37 14.53 2.85
C PHE A 123 2.35 15.26 4.20
N ILE A 124 2.84 14.61 5.25
CA ILE A 124 2.88 15.13 6.62
C ILE A 124 4.26 14.81 7.22
N TRP A 125 4.98 15.82 7.71
CA TRP A 125 6.24 15.63 8.39
C TRP A 125 6.05 14.84 9.70
N PRO A 126 6.95 13.87 10.05
CA PRO A 126 8.14 13.42 9.33
C PRO A 126 7.92 12.19 8.43
N ILE A 127 6.69 11.81 8.13
CA ILE A 127 6.34 10.54 7.46
C ILE A 127 6.63 10.64 5.96
N GLN A 128 7.42 9.70 5.44
CA GLN A 128 7.67 9.55 4.01
C GLN A 128 7.08 8.22 3.51
N ALA A 129 6.12 8.31 2.61
CA ALA A 129 5.57 7.14 1.92
C ALA A 129 6.51 6.69 0.79
N GLU A 130 6.68 5.38 0.66
CA GLU A 130 7.43 4.82 -0.46
C GLU A 130 6.72 5.10 -1.78
N TYR A 131 7.50 5.52 -2.80
CA TYR A 131 7.07 5.81 -4.15
C TYR A 131 8.09 5.18 -5.10
N VAL A 132 7.71 4.11 -5.80
CA VAL A 132 8.60 3.33 -6.67
C VAL A 132 8.13 3.50 -8.11
N ILE A 133 8.96 4.08 -8.96
CA ILE A 133 8.73 4.07 -10.41
C ILE A 133 9.08 2.66 -10.89
N ALA A 134 8.04 1.81 -11.01
CA ALA A 134 8.18 0.40 -11.35
C ALA A 134 8.20 0.14 -12.84
N ASP A 135 7.64 1.07 -13.62
CA ASP A 135 7.67 1.05 -15.09
C ASP A 135 7.62 2.48 -15.62
N VAL A 136 8.34 2.75 -16.67
CA VAL A 136 8.25 3.98 -17.46
C VAL A 136 8.52 3.62 -18.91
N SER A 137 7.65 4.08 -19.82
CA SER A 137 7.85 3.86 -21.25
C SER A 137 9.11 4.57 -21.77
N PRO A 138 9.82 4.03 -22.77
CA PRO A 138 11.07 4.64 -23.28
C PRO A 138 10.92 6.09 -23.77
N ASP A 139 9.72 6.45 -24.21
CA ASP A 139 9.35 7.81 -24.65
C ASP A 139 8.82 8.69 -23.49
N TYR A 140 8.72 8.17 -22.25
CA TYR A 140 8.17 8.85 -21.08
C TYR A 140 6.72 9.29 -21.24
N ARG A 141 5.92 8.53 -22.00
CA ARG A 141 4.48 8.83 -22.19
C ARG A 141 3.57 8.11 -21.23
N SER A 142 4.03 7.02 -20.62
CA SER A 142 3.30 6.29 -19.58
C SER A 142 4.24 5.80 -18.48
N THR A 143 3.70 5.66 -17.27
CA THR A 143 4.45 5.17 -16.10
C THR A 143 3.54 4.42 -15.15
N ILE A 144 4.11 3.46 -14.42
CA ILE A 144 3.47 2.79 -13.28
C ILE A 144 4.27 3.14 -12.03
N VAL A 145 3.60 3.78 -11.10
CA VAL A 145 4.13 4.06 -9.77
C VAL A 145 3.51 3.10 -8.77
N ALA A 146 4.34 2.49 -7.97
CA ALA A 146 3.98 1.38 -7.10
C ALA A 146 4.50 1.56 -5.67
N ARG A 147 4.04 0.70 -4.77
CA ARG A 147 4.54 0.57 -3.40
C ARG A 147 4.74 -0.91 -3.05
N SER A 148 5.82 -1.23 -2.33
CA SER A 148 6.14 -2.61 -1.93
C SER A 148 5.05 -3.24 -1.05
N LYS A 149 4.27 -2.44 -0.32
CA LYS A 149 3.09 -2.90 0.43
C LYS A 149 1.92 -3.32 -0.46
N ARG A 150 1.91 -2.96 -1.75
CA ARG A 150 0.84 -3.19 -2.72
C ARG A 150 -0.53 -2.67 -2.28
N ASP A 151 -0.51 -1.66 -1.42
CA ASP A 151 -1.70 -0.95 -0.95
C ASP A 151 -2.18 0.11 -1.95
N TYR A 152 -1.26 0.74 -2.69
CA TYR A 152 -1.52 1.78 -3.69
C TYR A 152 -0.70 1.54 -4.95
N VAL A 153 -1.26 1.91 -6.10
CA VAL A 153 -0.62 1.93 -7.41
C VAL A 153 -1.26 2.99 -8.28
N TRP A 154 -0.46 3.64 -9.12
CA TRP A 154 -0.93 4.62 -10.10
C TRP A 154 -0.40 4.24 -11.48
N LEU A 155 -1.31 4.08 -12.45
CA LEU A 155 -1.02 4.10 -13.87
C LEU A 155 -1.25 5.52 -14.36
N MET A 156 -0.22 6.15 -14.86
CA MET A 156 -0.28 7.53 -15.33
C MET A 156 0.21 7.66 -16.77
N ALA A 157 -0.26 8.68 -17.47
CA ALA A 157 0.15 8.98 -18.84
C ALA A 157 0.26 10.48 -19.09
N ARG A 158 0.97 10.86 -20.18
CA ARG A 158 1.06 12.25 -20.63
C ARG A 158 -0.19 12.75 -21.35
N THR A 159 -1.14 11.86 -21.61
CA THR A 159 -2.43 12.16 -22.21
C THR A 159 -3.55 11.62 -21.31
N PRO A 160 -4.74 12.22 -21.29
CA PRO A 160 -5.82 11.77 -20.43
C PRO A 160 -6.36 10.38 -20.80
N GLU A 161 -5.93 9.83 -21.92
CA GLU A 161 -6.35 8.50 -22.39
C GLU A 161 -5.15 7.71 -22.89
N LEU A 162 -5.22 6.39 -22.74
CA LEU A 162 -4.35 5.39 -23.36
C LEU A 162 -5.15 4.61 -24.39
N SER A 163 -4.47 4.10 -25.44
CA SER A 163 -5.11 3.13 -26.32
C SER A 163 -5.53 1.88 -25.55
N PRO A 164 -6.57 1.14 -26.00
CA PRO A 164 -7.00 -0.11 -25.35
C PRO A 164 -5.83 -1.09 -25.15
N GLU A 165 -4.93 -1.19 -26.13
CA GLU A 165 -3.77 -2.09 -26.11
C GLU A 165 -2.75 -1.66 -25.05
N ALA A 166 -2.40 -0.35 -25.01
CA ALA A 166 -1.47 0.21 -24.02
C ALA A 166 -2.04 0.06 -22.60
N TYR A 167 -3.34 0.33 -22.43
CA TYR A 167 -4.02 0.13 -21.17
C TYR A 167 -3.99 -1.34 -20.72
N ALA A 168 -4.34 -2.28 -21.60
CA ALA A 168 -4.31 -3.71 -21.30
C ALA A 168 -2.89 -4.20 -20.97
N GLN A 169 -1.87 -3.67 -21.65
CA GLN A 169 -0.47 -3.98 -21.33
C GLN A 169 -0.08 -3.49 -19.93
N ALA A 170 -0.49 -2.26 -19.56
CA ALA A 170 -0.23 -1.71 -18.25
C ALA A 170 -0.92 -2.52 -17.14
N LEU A 171 -2.17 -2.98 -17.37
CA LEU A 171 -2.87 -3.84 -16.42
C LEU A 171 -2.11 -5.14 -16.16
N ARG A 172 -1.61 -5.82 -17.20
CA ARG A 172 -0.78 -7.04 -17.05
C ARG A 172 0.49 -6.78 -16.23
N LYS A 173 1.13 -5.62 -16.42
CA LYS A 173 2.30 -5.23 -15.61
C LYS A 173 1.93 -5.04 -14.14
N ILE A 174 0.83 -4.36 -13.84
CA ILE A 174 0.33 -4.15 -12.47
C ILE A 174 -0.01 -5.49 -11.80
N GLU A 175 -0.68 -6.39 -12.52
CA GLU A 175 -0.97 -7.74 -12.05
C GLU A 175 0.31 -8.53 -11.74
N ALA A 176 1.31 -8.48 -12.64
CA ALA A 176 2.61 -9.12 -12.46
C ALA A 176 3.40 -8.57 -11.26
N LEU A 177 3.17 -7.32 -10.84
CA LEU A 177 3.71 -6.74 -9.62
C LEU A 177 3.01 -7.28 -8.35
N GLY A 178 1.95 -8.09 -8.49
CA GLY A 178 1.24 -8.74 -7.39
C GLY A 178 0.13 -7.91 -6.76
N TYR A 179 -0.44 -6.95 -7.49
CA TYR A 179 -1.58 -6.17 -7.04
C TYR A 179 -2.90 -6.93 -7.18
N ASP A 180 -3.82 -6.70 -6.26
CA ASP A 180 -5.20 -7.16 -6.35
C ASP A 180 -5.97 -6.32 -7.39
N MET A 181 -6.17 -6.89 -8.58
CA MET A 181 -6.79 -6.20 -9.70
C MET A 181 -8.26 -5.84 -9.45
N ALA A 182 -8.95 -6.51 -8.49
CA ALA A 182 -10.30 -6.14 -8.10
C ALA A 182 -10.39 -4.78 -7.40
N LYS A 183 -9.27 -4.28 -6.85
CA LYS A 183 -9.18 -2.96 -6.22
C LYS A 183 -8.80 -1.85 -7.19
N LEU A 184 -8.27 -2.20 -8.36
CA LEU A 184 -7.87 -1.22 -9.36
C LEU A 184 -9.10 -0.65 -10.05
N ARG A 185 -9.14 0.65 -10.22
CA ARG A 185 -10.23 1.34 -10.90
C ARG A 185 -9.69 2.42 -11.83
N ARG A 186 -10.41 2.69 -12.91
CA ARG A 186 -10.14 3.81 -13.77
C ARG A 186 -10.49 5.13 -13.07
N VAL A 187 -9.70 6.15 -13.37
CA VAL A 187 -10.02 7.53 -13.02
C VAL A 187 -10.72 8.16 -14.20
N PRO A 188 -11.96 8.65 -14.02
CA PRO A 188 -12.67 9.31 -15.10
C PRO A 188 -11.95 10.59 -15.52
N GLN A 189 -11.74 10.75 -16.84
CA GLN A 189 -11.05 11.90 -17.44
C GLN A 189 -11.97 12.57 -18.49
N ARG A 190 -12.13 13.90 -18.41
CA ARG A 190 -12.90 14.71 -19.36
C ARG A 190 -12.16 16.02 -19.60
N TRP A 191 -11.61 16.19 -20.79
CA TRP A 191 -10.78 17.32 -21.17
C TRP A 191 -11.24 17.93 -22.49
N PRO A 192 -11.13 19.26 -22.71
CA PRO A 192 -10.65 20.24 -21.74
C PRO A 192 -11.61 20.40 -20.55
N GLU A 193 -11.08 20.84 -19.40
CA GLU A 193 -11.93 21.25 -18.28
C GLU A 193 -12.76 22.47 -18.68
N ARG A 194 -14.05 22.44 -18.32
CA ARG A 194 -14.99 23.54 -18.58
C ARG A 194 -15.13 24.43 -17.35
#